data_6bad8009bab9b4cd8ff63f371f33af4e
#
_entry.id   6bad8009bab9b4cd8ff63f371f33af4e
#
_cell.length_a   1.000
_cell.length_b   1.000
_cell.length_c   1.000
_cell.angle_alpha   90.00
_cell.angle_beta   90.00
_cell.angle_gamma   90.00
#
_symmetry.space_group_name_H-M   'P 1'
#
loop_
_entity.id
_entity.type
_entity.pdbx_description
1 polymer ?
#
loop_
_entity_poly.entity_id
_entity_poly.type
_entity_poly.pdbx_seq_one_letter_code
_entity_poly.pdbx_strand_id
1 'polypeptide(L)'
;HERSQRAGPQFMQEVEHIYLPLSRLLAMYLAAAQRLFRAQQNFLGTEDSKVPYVIGVAGSVAVGKSTTSRVLQALLRRWPNTPKVDIVTTDGFLYPNSILAREGLMEKKGFPESYDLPELLRFLSGIKAGRHPMRAPIYSHIVYDVVPNEWVEIEQPDILIVEGLNVLQTG
;
A
#
# COMPACT_ATOMS: atom_id res chain seq x y z
N HIS A 1 23.83 0.17 -10.48
CA HIS A 1 24.59 -0.56 -9.43
C HIS A 1 23.78 -0.46 -8.13
N GLU A 2 22.82 -1.32 -7.96
CA GLU A 2 22.17 -1.55 -6.68
C GLU A 2 23.19 -2.19 -5.75
N ARG A 3 23.60 -1.44 -4.74
CA ARG A 3 24.28 -2.02 -3.59
C ARG A 3 23.28 -2.93 -2.88
N SER A 4 23.40 -4.23 -3.09
CA SER A 4 22.84 -5.25 -2.22
C SER A 4 23.48 -5.04 -0.84
N GLN A 5 22.86 -4.19 -0.01
CA GLN A 5 23.20 -4.13 1.41
C GLN A 5 22.76 -5.47 2.00
N ARG A 6 23.73 -6.34 2.28
CA ARG A 6 23.50 -7.52 3.12
C ARG A 6 22.91 -7.02 4.42
N ALA A 7 21.69 -7.42 4.70
CA ALA A 7 21.02 -7.08 5.95
C ALA A 7 21.93 -7.48 7.13
N GLY A 8 22.20 -6.52 8.01
CA GLY A 8 23.03 -6.78 9.18
C GLY A 8 22.39 -7.82 10.11
N PRO A 9 23.15 -8.46 11.01
CA PRO A 9 22.65 -9.47 11.95
C PRO A 9 21.43 -8.99 12.76
N GLN A 10 21.42 -7.74 13.17
CA GLN A 10 20.30 -7.14 13.92
C GLN A 10 19.01 -7.10 13.08
N PHE A 11 19.11 -6.71 11.81
CA PHE A 11 17.94 -6.70 10.93
C PHE A 11 17.37 -8.11 10.71
N MET A 12 18.24 -9.12 10.60
CA MET A 12 17.78 -10.50 10.48
C MET A 12 17.06 -10.99 11.75
N GLN A 13 17.51 -10.57 12.93
CA GLN A 13 16.82 -10.85 14.19
C GLN A 13 15.43 -10.16 14.23
N GLU A 14 15.33 -8.92 13.78
CA GLU A 14 14.04 -8.23 13.67
C GLU A 14 13.09 -8.97 12.70
N VAL A 15 13.59 -9.44 11.56
CA VAL A 15 12.78 -10.22 10.60
C VAL A 15 12.27 -11.50 11.24
N GLU A 16 13.12 -12.22 11.98
CA GLU A 16 12.77 -13.51 12.59
C GLU A 16 11.80 -13.34 13.77
N HIS A 17 12.07 -12.37 14.66
CA HIS A 17 11.34 -12.24 15.91
C HIS A 17 10.12 -11.32 15.84
N ILE A 18 10.04 -10.43 14.86
CA ILE A 18 8.96 -9.45 14.73
C ILE A 18 8.18 -9.68 13.43
N TYR A 19 8.84 -9.54 12.28
CA TYR A 19 8.12 -9.53 11.01
C TYR A 19 7.57 -10.89 10.60
N LEU A 20 8.27 -11.97 10.87
CA LEU A 20 7.79 -13.32 10.53
C LEU A 20 6.54 -13.71 11.35
N PRO A 21 6.51 -13.58 12.69
CA PRO A 21 5.29 -13.78 13.46
C PRO A 21 4.15 -12.85 13.04
N LEU A 22 4.44 -11.57 12.78
CA LEU A 22 3.45 -10.60 12.31
C LEU A 22 2.86 -11.01 10.96
N SER A 23 3.70 -11.43 10.01
CA SER A 23 3.22 -11.89 8.69
C SER A 23 2.30 -13.11 8.81
N ARG A 24 2.60 -14.03 9.74
CA ARG A 24 1.74 -15.19 10.03
C ARG A 24 0.39 -14.76 10.60
N LEU A 25 0.41 -13.84 11.56
CA LEU A 25 -0.82 -13.30 12.14
C LEU A 25 -1.69 -12.62 11.07
N LEU A 26 -1.09 -11.79 10.21
CA LEU A 26 -1.79 -11.14 9.11
C LEU A 26 -2.38 -12.15 8.12
N ALA A 27 -1.64 -13.20 7.78
CA ALA A 27 -2.14 -14.28 6.92
C ALA A 27 -3.36 -15.01 7.53
N MET A 28 -3.38 -15.19 8.87
CA MET A 28 -4.53 -15.77 9.57
C MET A 28 -5.75 -14.84 9.54
N TYR A 29 -5.57 -13.53 9.79
CA TYR A 29 -6.65 -12.55 9.67
C TYR A 29 -7.23 -12.50 8.26
N LEU A 30 -6.36 -12.50 7.25
CA LEU A 30 -6.81 -12.52 5.87
C LEU A 30 -7.63 -13.77 5.56
N ALA A 31 -7.16 -14.95 5.95
CA ALA A 31 -7.89 -16.19 5.71
C ALA A 31 -9.27 -16.19 6.38
N ALA A 32 -9.39 -15.61 7.58
CA ALA A 32 -10.66 -15.44 8.26
C ALA A 32 -11.58 -14.45 7.55
N ALA A 33 -11.05 -13.28 7.13
CA ALA A 33 -11.79 -12.25 6.42
C ALA A 33 -12.30 -12.76 5.06
N GLN A 34 -11.48 -13.47 4.31
CA GLN A 34 -11.87 -14.07 3.02
C GLN A 34 -12.94 -15.14 3.17
N ARG A 35 -12.90 -15.96 4.22
CA ARG A 35 -13.95 -16.95 4.51
C ARG A 35 -15.28 -16.26 4.83
N LEU A 36 -15.25 -15.23 5.68
CA LEU A 36 -16.44 -14.47 6.02
C LEU A 36 -17.03 -13.78 4.78
N PHE A 37 -16.20 -13.16 3.98
CA PHE A 37 -16.62 -12.48 2.75
C PHE A 37 -17.31 -13.45 1.77
N ARG A 38 -16.71 -14.62 1.52
CA ARG A 38 -17.35 -15.66 0.67
C ARG A 38 -18.67 -16.16 1.25
N ALA A 39 -18.75 -16.36 2.56
CA ALA A 39 -20.00 -16.77 3.20
C ALA A 39 -21.10 -15.70 3.03
N GLN A 40 -20.74 -14.42 3.14
CA GLN A 40 -21.68 -13.31 2.91
C GLN A 40 -22.14 -13.25 1.45
N GLN A 41 -21.24 -13.41 0.48
CA GLN A 41 -21.62 -13.42 -0.94
C GLN A 41 -22.53 -14.60 -1.27
N ASN A 42 -22.23 -15.79 -0.79
CA ASN A 42 -23.09 -16.95 -0.96
C ASN A 42 -24.48 -16.73 -0.36
N PHE A 43 -24.55 -16.12 0.83
CA PHE A 43 -25.82 -15.79 1.48
C PHE A 43 -26.64 -14.77 0.67
N LEU A 44 -25.97 -13.76 0.08
CA LEU A 44 -26.62 -12.72 -0.71
C LEU A 44 -26.91 -13.14 -2.17
N GLY A 45 -26.40 -14.31 -2.60
CA GLY A 45 -26.53 -14.76 -3.98
C GLY A 45 -25.77 -13.87 -4.99
N THR A 46 -24.71 -13.19 -4.54
CA THR A 46 -23.85 -12.35 -5.38
C THR A 46 -22.69 -13.15 -5.96
N GLU A 47 -22.17 -12.69 -7.12
CA GLU A 47 -21.01 -13.34 -7.74
C GLU A 47 -19.77 -13.27 -6.85
N ASP A 48 -18.93 -14.32 -6.93
CA ASP A 48 -17.69 -14.43 -6.16
C ASP A 48 -16.65 -13.45 -6.71
N SER A 49 -16.66 -12.21 -6.22
CA SER A 49 -15.66 -11.20 -6.58
C SER A 49 -14.50 -11.24 -5.58
N LYS A 50 -13.29 -11.33 -6.10
CA LYS A 50 -12.08 -11.26 -5.28
C LYS A 50 -11.85 -9.81 -4.84
N VAL A 51 -12.00 -9.54 -3.55
CA VAL A 51 -11.69 -8.23 -2.96
C VAL A 51 -10.36 -8.30 -2.20
N PRO A 52 -9.37 -7.46 -2.57
CA PRO A 52 -8.10 -7.42 -1.87
C PRO A 52 -8.24 -7.04 -0.39
N TYR A 53 -7.40 -7.64 0.45
CA TYR A 53 -7.23 -7.18 1.83
C TYR A 53 -6.26 -6.00 1.84
N VAL A 54 -6.67 -4.87 2.40
CA VAL A 54 -5.87 -3.65 2.43
C VAL A 54 -5.18 -3.52 3.79
N ILE A 55 -3.86 -3.39 3.78
CA ILE A 55 -3.03 -3.15 4.96
C ILE A 55 -2.44 -1.75 4.87
N GLY A 56 -2.76 -0.88 5.83
CA GLY A 56 -2.15 0.44 5.94
C GLY A 56 -0.85 0.39 6.76
N VAL A 57 0.24 0.93 6.21
CA VAL A 57 1.52 1.13 6.91
C VAL A 57 1.75 2.62 7.06
N ALA A 58 1.36 3.15 8.23
CA ALA A 58 1.49 4.55 8.57
C ALA A 58 2.74 4.81 9.43
N GLY A 59 3.28 6.01 9.35
CA GLY A 59 4.39 6.45 10.18
C GLY A 59 5.05 7.71 9.64
N SER A 60 5.81 8.42 10.48
CA SER A 60 6.51 9.65 10.11
C SER A 60 7.60 9.42 9.04
N VAL A 61 8.17 10.49 8.54
CA VAL A 61 9.28 10.43 7.57
C VAL A 61 10.46 9.69 8.20
N ALA A 62 11.17 8.90 7.39
CA ALA A 62 12.40 8.19 7.75
C ALA A 62 12.31 7.12 8.87
N VAL A 63 11.11 6.71 9.30
CA VAL A 63 10.96 5.64 10.31
C VAL A 63 11.06 4.22 9.75
N GLY A 64 11.39 4.05 8.47
CA GLY A 64 11.56 2.74 7.85
C GLY A 64 10.28 2.11 7.30
N LYS A 65 9.20 2.89 7.04
CA LYS A 65 7.95 2.38 6.44
C LYS A 65 8.18 1.52 5.21
N SER A 66 8.96 2.02 4.25
CA SER A 66 9.21 1.32 2.98
C SER A 66 9.99 0.01 3.19
N THR A 67 10.88 -0.03 4.16
CA THR A 67 11.57 -1.27 4.55
C THR A 67 10.57 -2.25 5.15
N THR A 68 9.75 -1.80 6.11
CA THR A 68 8.69 -2.60 6.73
C THR A 68 7.74 -3.16 5.68
N SER A 69 7.23 -2.31 4.78
CA SER A 69 6.30 -2.72 3.72
C SER A 69 6.90 -3.77 2.79
N ARG A 70 8.16 -3.61 2.38
CA ARG A 70 8.87 -4.58 1.52
C ARG A 70 9.13 -5.90 2.23
N VAL A 71 9.52 -5.86 3.51
CA VAL A 71 9.73 -7.07 4.32
C VAL A 71 8.42 -7.82 4.48
N LEU A 72 7.33 -7.12 4.85
CA LEU A 72 6.01 -7.71 4.95
C LEU A 72 5.54 -8.28 3.61
N GLN A 73 5.72 -7.57 2.51
CA GLN A 73 5.41 -8.08 1.17
C GLN A 73 6.15 -9.39 0.87
N ALA A 74 7.46 -9.42 1.12
CA ALA A 74 8.29 -10.60 0.86
C ALA A 74 7.87 -11.81 1.71
N LEU A 75 7.50 -11.58 2.97
CA LEU A 75 7.05 -12.64 3.88
C LEU A 75 5.62 -13.09 3.55
N LEU A 76 4.71 -12.17 3.29
CA LEU A 76 3.30 -12.49 2.98
C LEU A 76 3.19 -13.29 1.67
N ARG A 77 4.01 -13.00 0.66
CA ARG A 77 4.05 -13.77 -0.60
C ARG A 77 4.45 -15.24 -0.41
N ARG A 78 5.06 -15.61 0.70
CA ARG A 78 5.44 -16.99 1.02
C ARG A 78 4.28 -17.83 1.56
N TRP A 79 3.20 -17.19 2.02
CA TRP A 79 2.05 -17.90 2.52
C TRP A 79 1.14 -18.38 1.38
N PRO A 80 0.68 -19.63 1.37
CA PRO A 80 -0.09 -20.20 0.24
C PRO A 80 -1.35 -19.42 -0.13
N ASN A 81 -1.94 -18.73 0.84
CA ASN A 81 -3.19 -18.01 0.66
C ASN A 81 -3.01 -16.57 0.17
N THR A 82 -1.76 -16.09 0.04
CA THR A 82 -1.45 -14.69 -0.29
C THR A 82 -0.30 -14.55 -1.30
N PRO A 83 -0.31 -15.27 -2.43
CA PRO A 83 0.80 -15.24 -3.36
C PRO A 83 0.97 -13.87 -4.06
N LYS A 84 -0.11 -13.08 -4.16
CA LYS A 84 -0.07 -11.79 -4.86
C LYS A 84 -0.24 -10.64 -3.87
N VAL A 85 0.88 -9.98 -3.56
CA VAL A 85 0.92 -8.84 -2.63
C VAL A 85 1.55 -7.65 -3.35
N ASP A 86 0.80 -6.55 -3.48
CA ASP A 86 1.26 -5.31 -4.09
C ASP A 86 1.42 -4.21 -3.05
N ILE A 87 2.28 -3.23 -3.37
CA ILE A 87 2.53 -2.04 -2.54
C ILE A 87 2.21 -0.80 -3.36
N VAL A 88 1.50 0.13 -2.74
CA VAL A 88 1.25 1.48 -3.27
C VAL A 88 1.63 2.49 -2.20
N THR A 89 2.33 3.56 -2.60
CA THR A 89 2.67 4.66 -1.71
C THR A 89 1.65 5.79 -1.86
N THR A 90 1.25 6.40 -0.75
CA THR A 90 0.37 7.58 -0.81
C THR A 90 1.05 8.78 -1.43
N ASP A 91 2.38 8.83 -1.46
CA ASP A 91 3.13 9.93 -2.06
C ASP A 91 2.86 10.10 -3.56
N GLY A 92 2.47 9.02 -4.26
CA GLY A 92 2.00 9.09 -5.64
C GLY A 92 0.75 9.96 -5.83
N PHE A 93 -0.05 10.11 -4.77
CA PHE A 93 -1.26 10.94 -4.78
C PHE A 93 -1.03 12.37 -4.26
N LEU A 94 0.21 12.81 -4.11
CA LEU A 94 0.53 14.23 -3.94
C LEU A 94 0.17 15.01 -5.21
N TYR A 95 -0.28 16.23 -5.04
CA TYR A 95 -0.34 17.16 -6.18
C TYR A 95 1.06 17.39 -6.75
N PRO A 96 1.23 17.45 -8.08
CA PRO A 96 2.51 17.83 -8.70
C PRO A 96 3.05 19.16 -8.16
N ASN A 97 4.38 19.29 -8.09
CA ASN A 97 5.03 20.51 -7.60
C ASN A 97 4.56 21.78 -8.32
N SER A 98 4.23 21.68 -9.61
CA SER A 98 3.69 22.79 -10.39
C SER A 98 2.34 23.30 -9.85
N ILE A 99 1.48 22.38 -9.38
CA ILE A 99 0.21 22.73 -8.76
C ILE A 99 0.45 23.27 -7.36
N LEU A 100 1.29 22.59 -6.54
CA LEU A 100 1.61 23.06 -5.18
C LEU A 100 2.23 24.47 -5.18
N ALA A 101 3.11 24.76 -6.15
CA ALA A 101 3.69 26.10 -6.28
C ALA A 101 2.64 27.16 -6.66
N ARG A 102 1.76 26.85 -7.60
CA ARG A 102 0.67 27.75 -8.02
C ARG A 102 -0.29 28.08 -6.89
N GLU A 103 -0.61 27.07 -6.07
CA GLU A 103 -1.56 27.19 -4.94
C GLU A 103 -0.88 27.65 -3.63
N GLY A 104 0.45 27.93 -3.63
CA GLY A 104 1.20 28.33 -2.44
C GLY A 104 1.33 27.25 -1.37
N LEU A 105 1.24 25.97 -1.76
CA LEU A 105 1.24 24.81 -0.86
C LEU A 105 2.60 24.08 -0.78
N MET A 106 3.66 24.59 -1.39
CA MET A 106 4.97 23.91 -1.42
C MET A 106 5.53 23.64 -0.01
N GLU A 107 5.38 24.55 0.93
CA GLU A 107 5.82 24.37 2.32
C GLU A 107 4.95 23.38 3.09
N LYS A 108 3.77 23.07 2.59
CA LYS A 108 2.84 22.09 3.15
C LYS A 108 2.92 20.73 2.45
N LYS A 109 3.93 20.51 1.63
CA LYS A 109 4.10 19.22 0.95
C LYS A 109 4.28 18.09 1.97
N GLY A 110 3.46 17.03 1.86
CA GLY A 110 3.37 15.94 2.82
C GLY A 110 2.28 16.13 3.90
N PHE A 111 1.70 17.33 4.02
CA PHE A 111 0.49 17.55 4.84
C PHE A 111 -0.78 17.21 4.04
N PRO A 112 -1.92 16.98 4.70
CA PRO A 112 -3.16 16.55 4.05
C PRO A 112 -3.57 17.39 2.84
N GLU A 113 -3.37 18.73 2.91
CA GLU A 113 -3.76 19.68 1.87
C GLU A 113 -2.97 19.50 0.57
N SER A 114 -1.82 18.83 0.63
CA SER A 114 -0.97 18.60 -0.54
C SER A 114 -1.32 17.33 -1.31
N TYR A 115 -2.30 16.54 -0.83
CA TYR A 115 -2.72 15.29 -1.48
C TYR A 115 -4.00 15.46 -2.28
N ASP A 116 -4.07 14.79 -3.44
CA ASP A 116 -5.32 14.55 -4.16
C ASP A 116 -6.11 13.43 -3.45
N LEU A 117 -6.72 13.79 -2.31
CA LEU A 117 -7.53 12.85 -1.53
C LEU A 117 -8.69 12.25 -2.34
N PRO A 118 -9.41 13.00 -3.20
CA PRO A 118 -10.42 12.43 -4.07
C PRO A 118 -9.90 11.32 -4.98
N GLU A 119 -8.69 11.48 -5.55
CA GLU A 119 -8.06 10.46 -6.40
C GLU A 119 -7.65 9.23 -5.58
N LEU A 120 -7.02 9.42 -4.41
CA LEU A 120 -6.68 8.33 -3.50
C LEU A 120 -7.92 7.54 -3.07
N LEU A 121 -9.01 8.22 -2.71
CA LEU A 121 -10.26 7.57 -2.31
C LEU A 121 -10.92 6.84 -3.48
N ARG A 122 -10.88 7.40 -4.70
CA ARG A 122 -11.37 6.72 -5.91
C ARG A 122 -10.57 5.44 -6.18
N PHE A 123 -9.24 5.52 -6.07
CA PHE A 123 -8.37 4.36 -6.21
C PHE A 123 -8.70 3.27 -5.17
N LEU A 124 -8.72 3.60 -3.88
CA LEU A 124 -9.01 2.64 -2.80
C LEU A 124 -10.42 2.05 -2.92
N SER A 125 -11.41 2.87 -3.26
CA SER A 125 -12.79 2.42 -3.47
C SER A 125 -12.87 1.47 -4.68
N GLY A 126 -12.13 1.75 -5.75
CA GLY A 126 -12.04 0.87 -6.92
C GLY A 126 -11.45 -0.49 -6.56
N ILE A 127 -10.35 -0.49 -5.79
CA ILE A 127 -9.72 -1.72 -5.26
C ILE A 127 -10.72 -2.52 -4.42
N LYS A 128 -11.41 -1.87 -3.49
CA LYS A 128 -12.41 -2.53 -2.61
C LYS A 128 -13.66 -3.00 -3.35
N ALA A 129 -13.98 -2.37 -4.48
CA ALA A 129 -15.05 -2.82 -5.39
C ALA A 129 -14.61 -3.94 -6.36
N GLY A 130 -13.37 -4.44 -6.23
CA GLY A 130 -12.83 -5.48 -7.11
C GLY A 130 -12.53 -5.02 -8.52
N ARG A 131 -12.49 -3.70 -8.78
CA ARG A 131 -12.14 -3.17 -10.11
C ARG A 131 -10.67 -3.43 -10.43
N HIS A 132 -10.41 -3.84 -11.66
CA HIS A 132 -9.04 -4.07 -12.14
C HIS A 132 -8.97 -3.89 -13.68
N PRO A 133 -7.85 -3.47 -14.23
CA PRO A 133 -6.69 -2.92 -13.50
C PRO A 133 -7.01 -1.56 -12.87
N MET A 134 -6.43 -1.29 -11.70
CA MET A 134 -6.41 0.03 -11.11
C MET A 134 -5.01 0.64 -11.24
N ARG A 135 -4.92 1.96 -11.41
CA ARG A 135 -3.66 2.67 -11.61
C ARG A 135 -3.36 3.56 -10.42
N ALA A 136 -2.15 3.43 -9.86
CA ALA A 136 -1.64 4.31 -8.82
C ALA A 136 -0.50 5.16 -9.38
N PRO A 137 -0.52 6.49 -9.25
CA PRO A 137 0.56 7.35 -9.74
C PRO A 137 1.88 7.04 -9.04
N ILE A 138 3.00 7.31 -9.72
CA ILE A 138 4.35 7.07 -9.20
C ILE A 138 4.93 8.38 -8.68
N TYR A 139 5.53 8.34 -7.49
CA TYR A 139 6.34 9.42 -6.93
C TYR A 139 7.82 9.09 -7.05
N SER A 140 8.61 10.05 -7.54
CA SER A 140 10.06 9.91 -7.63
C SER A 140 10.77 10.67 -6.51
N HIS A 141 11.47 9.94 -5.65
CA HIS A 141 12.34 10.53 -4.64
C HIS A 141 13.64 11.14 -5.21
N ILE A 142 13.92 10.96 -6.51
CA ILE A 142 15.08 11.58 -7.17
C ILE A 142 14.73 13.02 -7.56
N VAL A 143 13.57 13.22 -8.18
CA VAL A 143 13.10 14.54 -8.59
C VAL A 143 12.17 15.19 -7.58
N TYR A 144 11.84 14.47 -6.50
CA TYR A 144 10.92 14.92 -5.45
C TYR A 144 9.57 15.37 -5.97
N ASP A 145 9.01 14.65 -6.95
CA ASP A 145 7.73 14.95 -7.56
C ASP A 145 7.00 13.72 -8.04
N VAL A 146 5.70 13.86 -8.31
CA VAL A 146 4.91 12.86 -9.03
C VAL A 146 5.37 12.82 -10.47
N VAL A 147 5.62 11.60 -10.98
CA VAL A 147 6.10 11.41 -12.35
C VAL A 147 4.93 11.52 -13.34
N PRO A 148 4.96 12.50 -14.26
CA PRO A 148 3.87 12.69 -15.20
C PRO A 148 3.67 11.47 -16.09
N ASN A 149 2.41 11.04 -16.25
CA ASN A 149 2.02 9.91 -17.12
C ASN A 149 2.67 8.55 -16.78
N GLU A 150 3.16 8.38 -15.55
CA GLU A 150 3.63 7.10 -15.06
C GLU A 150 2.76 6.61 -13.90
N TRP A 151 2.47 5.31 -13.90
CA TRP A 151 1.66 4.65 -12.87
C TRP A 151 2.06 3.20 -12.69
N VAL A 152 1.76 2.66 -11.53
CA VAL A 152 1.79 1.22 -11.26
C VAL A 152 0.39 0.66 -11.51
N GLU A 153 0.29 -0.39 -12.31
CA GLU A 153 -0.96 -1.13 -12.48
C GLU A 153 -1.13 -2.17 -11.38
N ILE A 154 -2.30 -2.17 -10.77
CA ILE A 154 -2.68 -3.09 -9.70
C ILE A 154 -3.76 -4.02 -10.25
N GLU A 155 -3.40 -5.29 -10.38
CA GLU A 155 -4.27 -6.32 -10.95
C GLU A 155 -4.70 -7.32 -9.87
N GLN A 156 -5.80 -7.08 -9.20
CA GLN A 156 -6.43 -7.98 -8.22
C GLN A 156 -5.44 -8.72 -7.28
N PRO A 157 -4.66 -8.02 -6.46
CA PRO A 157 -3.81 -8.69 -5.48
C PRO A 157 -4.66 -9.40 -4.41
N ASP A 158 -4.05 -10.31 -3.65
CA ASP A 158 -4.63 -10.86 -2.42
C ASP A 158 -4.56 -9.83 -1.31
N ILE A 159 -3.43 -9.11 -1.26
CA ILE A 159 -3.16 -8.04 -0.31
C ILE A 159 -2.65 -6.81 -1.07
N LEU A 160 -3.21 -5.64 -0.74
CA LEU A 160 -2.65 -4.35 -1.10
C LEU A 160 -2.09 -3.68 0.15
N ILE A 161 -0.78 -3.46 0.19
CA ILE A 161 -0.13 -2.64 1.22
C ILE A 161 -0.17 -1.18 0.76
N VAL A 162 -0.78 -0.31 1.54
CA VAL A 162 -0.80 1.14 1.32
C VAL A 162 0.11 1.78 2.34
N GLU A 163 1.19 2.38 1.86
CA GLU A 163 2.23 2.98 2.69
C GLU A 163 2.17 4.50 2.60
N GLY A 164 2.31 5.19 3.73
CA GLY A 164 2.43 6.64 3.70
C GLY A 164 2.28 7.35 5.04
N LEU A 165 2.31 8.69 5.00
CA LEU A 165 2.13 9.54 6.18
C LEU A 165 0.66 9.56 6.61
N ASN A 166 -0.25 9.71 5.66
CA ASN A 166 -1.66 10.02 5.88
C ASN A 166 -2.60 8.83 5.63
N VAL A 167 -2.11 7.59 5.77
CA VAL A 167 -2.89 6.37 5.49
C VAL A 167 -4.13 6.23 6.38
N LEU A 168 -4.11 6.81 7.57
CA LEU A 168 -5.16 6.71 8.59
C LEU A 168 -5.94 8.00 8.79
N GLN A 169 -5.67 9.06 8.03
CA GLN A 169 -6.43 10.29 8.13
C GLN A 169 -7.80 10.13 7.47
N THR A 170 -8.83 10.22 8.27
CA THR A 170 -10.19 10.54 7.82
C THR A 170 -10.29 12.05 7.74
N GLY A 171 -10.66 12.58 6.56
CA GLY A 171 -10.90 14.00 6.38
C GLY A 171 -11.94 14.56 7.34
#